data_1a157b00c63dc42c74a560480ea45ad6
#
_entry.id   1a157b00c63dc42c74a560480ea45ad6
#
_cell.length_a   1.000
_cell.length_b   1.000
_cell.length_c   1.000
_cell.angle_alpha   90.00
_cell.angle_beta   90.00
_cell.angle_gamma   90.00
#
_symmetry.space_group_name_H-M   'P 1'
#
loop_
_entity.id
_entity.type
_entity.pdbx_description
1 polymer ?
#
loop_
_entity_poly.entity_id
_entity_poly.type
_entity_poly.pdbx_seq_one_letter_code
_entity_poly.pdbx_strand_id
1 'polypeptide(L)'
;SGTSQFGAYSGHNITVIDLESMSIAYTVRTKGYPQTSGVLTTAYAGDDDTVYVYFFDNFTPGMLRVIADRPGQTEPSAVVQEEYQGTTYDCAPVLFTPDGAQAQYAICSPIIDADGTIYFKNDSAYLMAVGSVVDRIEIAKLPDKTVYTIGETFDPTGMQVLAHYANGTVRDITAYAVYSTAPLTSDDNMFIISHPSLMYQNRDGVPGTEYHA
;
A
#
# COMPACT_ATOMS: atom_id res chain seq x y z
N SER A 1 -29.22 -6.35 8.39
CA SER A 1 -30.17 -6.93 7.42
C SER A 1 -29.92 -6.29 6.06
N GLY A 2 -29.05 -6.88 5.31
CA GLY A 2 -28.67 -6.30 4.03
C GLY A 2 -29.53 -6.77 2.87
N THR A 3 -30.77 -6.42 2.84
CA THR A 3 -31.44 -6.31 1.55
C THR A 3 -30.94 -5.02 0.93
N SER A 4 -29.95 -5.14 0.01
CA SER A 4 -29.58 -3.98 -0.78
C SER A 4 -30.83 -3.52 -1.55
N GLN A 5 -30.92 -2.22 -1.82
CA GLN A 5 -31.93 -1.67 -2.73
C GLN A 5 -31.92 -2.33 -4.13
N PHE A 6 -30.95 -3.18 -4.41
CA PHE A 6 -30.75 -3.93 -5.65
C PHE A 6 -31.18 -5.39 -5.58
N GLY A 7 -31.86 -5.81 -4.51
CA GLY A 7 -32.39 -7.17 -4.36
C GLY A 7 -31.60 -8.04 -3.39
N ALA A 8 -31.94 -9.34 -3.37
CA ALA A 8 -31.25 -10.30 -2.52
C ALA A 8 -29.80 -10.49 -2.98
N TYR A 9 -28.90 -10.65 -2.01
CA TYR A 9 -27.51 -10.98 -2.31
C TYR A 9 -27.42 -12.30 -3.11
N SER A 10 -26.94 -12.21 -4.31
CA SER A 10 -26.72 -13.38 -5.20
C SER A 10 -25.25 -13.76 -5.34
N GLY A 11 -24.40 -13.12 -4.55
CA GLY A 11 -22.94 -13.20 -4.66
C GLY A 11 -22.37 -12.08 -5.54
N HIS A 12 -21.34 -11.42 -5.04
CA HIS A 12 -20.59 -10.42 -5.80
C HIS A 12 -19.27 -11.03 -6.20
N ASN A 13 -18.87 -10.80 -7.44
CA ASN A 13 -17.70 -11.45 -8.03
C ASN A 13 -16.79 -10.42 -8.69
N ILE A 14 -15.50 -10.72 -8.62
CA ILE A 14 -14.50 -10.24 -9.58
C ILE A 14 -14.27 -11.38 -10.55
N THR A 15 -14.39 -11.10 -11.84
CA THR A 15 -14.16 -12.09 -12.91
C THR A 15 -12.94 -11.68 -13.71
N VAL A 16 -12.00 -12.58 -13.83
CA VAL A 16 -10.83 -12.44 -14.69
C VAL A 16 -11.13 -13.10 -16.03
N ILE A 17 -10.90 -12.37 -17.11
CA ILE A 17 -11.16 -12.79 -18.48
C ILE A 17 -9.82 -12.90 -19.21
N ASP A 18 -9.58 -14.05 -19.80
CA ASP A 18 -8.49 -14.24 -20.74
C ASP A 18 -8.86 -13.58 -22.08
N LEU A 19 -8.06 -12.59 -22.49
CA LEU A 19 -8.35 -11.79 -23.68
C LEU A 19 -8.00 -12.49 -24.99
N GLU A 20 -7.14 -13.50 -24.95
CA GLU A 20 -6.79 -14.26 -26.14
C GLU A 20 -7.90 -15.23 -26.52
N SER A 21 -8.41 -15.99 -25.56
CA SER A 21 -9.51 -16.93 -25.75
C SER A 21 -10.89 -16.30 -25.60
N MET A 22 -10.98 -15.05 -25.09
CA MET A 22 -12.23 -14.36 -24.73
C MET A 22 -13.11 -15.20 -23.78
N SER A 23 -12.48 -15.96 -22.89
CA SER A 23 -13.17 -16.81 -21.92
C SER A 23 -12.87 -16.38 -20.49
N ILE A 24 -13.74 -16.80 -19.56
CA ILE A 24 -13.50 -16.60 -18.13
C ILE A 24 -12.34 -17.49 -17.70
N ALA A 25 -11.26 -16.89 -17.24
CA ALA A 25 -10.14 -17.60 -16.63
C ALA A 25 -10.54 -18.13 -15.25
N TYR A 26 -11.04 -17.25 -14.39
CA TYR A 26 -11.58 -17.62 -13.07
C TYR A 26 -12.47 -16.50 -12.50
N THR A 27 -13.15 -16.84 -11.41
CA THR A 27 -13.99 -15.92 -10.66
C THR A 27 -13.70 -16.06 -9.17
N VAL A 28 -13.59 -14.94 -8.47
CA VAL A 28 -13.44 -14.90 -7.03
C VAL A 28 -14.53 -14.02 -6.42
N ARG A 29 -15.05 -14.41 -5.27
CA ARG A 29 -16.15 -13.71 -4.62
C ARG A 29 -15.67 -12.59 -3.72
N THR A 30 -16.60 -11.70 -3.40
CA THR A 30 -16.45 -10.64 -2.38
C THR A 30 -17.68 -10.62 -1.49
N LYS A 31 -17.52 -10.19 -0.26
CA LYS A 31 -18.62 -10.09 0.71
C LYS A 31 -19.57 -8.93 0.39
N GLY A 32 -19.02 -7.81 -0.06
CA GLY A 32 -19.74 -6.63 -0.47
C GLY A 32 -19.66 -6.37 -1.97
N TYR A 33 -20.30 -5.30 -2.44
CA TYR A 33 -20.25 -4.90 -3.84
C TYR A 33 -18.88 -4.32 -4.19
N PRO A 34 -18.15 -4.83 -5.19
CA PRO A 34 -16.93 -4.20 -5.68
C PRO A 34 -17.29 -3.00 -6.57
N GLN A 35 -17.62 -1.87 -5.95
CA GLN A 35 -18.06 -0.65 -6.64
C GLN A 35 -16.92 0.30 -6.99
N THR A 36 -15.71 0.03 -6.48
CA THR A 36 -14.53 0.84 -6.76
C THR A 36 -13.81 0.30 -7.99
N SER A 37 -13.11 1.17 -8.72
CA SER A 37 -12.14 0.70 -9.71
C SER A 37 -10.99 0.03 -9.00
N GLY A 38 -10.53 -1.11 -9.54
CA GLY A 38 -9.30 -1.74 -9.09
C GLY A 38 -8.08 -0.93 -9.54
N VAL A 39 -7.02 -0.98 -8.75
CA VAL A 39 -5.68 -0.50 -9.14
C VAL A 39 -4.73 -1.68 -9.20
N LEU A 40 -3.76 -1.59 -10.11
CA LEU A 40 -2.83 -2.67 -10.40
C LEU A 40 -1.40 -2.20 -10.12
N THR A 41 -0.58 -3.13 -9.63
CA THR A 41 0.86 -2.91 -9.49
C THR A 41 1.66 -4.19 -9.69
N THR A 42 2.87 -4.03 -10.18
CA THR A 42 3.91 -5.06 -10.20
C THR A 42 5.00 -4.76 -9.16
N ALA A 43 4.80 -3.77 -8.29
CA ALA A 43 5.80 -3.36 -7.31
C ALA A 43 6.24 -4.49 -6.37
N TYR A 44 5.38 -5.48 -6.15
CA TYR A 44 5.67 -6.66 -5.33
C TYR A 44 5.80 -7.94 -6.18
N ALA A 45 5.86 -7.81 -7.52
CA ALA A 45 6.08 -8.95 -8.39
C ALA A 45 7.46 -9.56 -8.12
N GLY A 46 7.50 -10.90 -8.11
CA GLY A 46 8.74 -11.66 -8.23
C GLY A 46 9.15 -11.81 -9.70
N ASP A 47 9.86 -12.89 -9.98
CA ASP A 47 10.30 -13.23 -11.35
C ASP A 47 9.20 -13.91 -12.21
N ASP A 48 7.96 -13.96 -11.73
CA ASP A 48 6.84 -14.72 -12.31
C ASP A 48 5.76 -13.85 -12.97
N ASP A 49 6.08 -12.57 -13.25
CA ASP A 49 5.19 -11.59 -13.86
C ASP A 49 3.85 -11.40 -13.12
N THR A 50 3.81 -11.64 -11.82
CA THR A 50 2.62 -11.46 -11.01
C THR A 50 2.18 -9.98 -10.97
N VAL A 51 0.91 -9.75 -11.23
CA VAL A 51 0.23 -8.46 -11.08
C VAL A 51 -0.69 -8.53 -9.87
N TYR A 52 -0.59 -7.54 -8.99
CA TYR A 52 -1.49 -7.42 -7.86
C TYR A 52 -2.60 -6.42 -8.16
N VAL A 53 -3.84 -6.86 -7.99
CA VAL A 53 -5.05 -6.04 -8.20
C VAL A 53 -5.68 -5.76 -6.84
N TYR A 54 -5.78 -4.48 -6.49
CA TYR A 54 -6.36 -4.02 -5.23
C TYR A 54 -7.69 -3.33 -5.49
N PHE A 55 -8.69 -3.64 -4.67
CA PHE A 55 -10.02 -3.05 -4.76
C PHE A 55 -10.72 -3.10 -3.41
N PHE A 56 -11.77 -2.29 -3.26
CA PHE A 56 -12.62 -2.35 -2.07
C PHE A 56 -13.90 -3.13 -2.34
N ASP A 57 -14.31 -3.92 -1.36
CA ASP A 57 -15.68 -4.34 -1.28
C ASP A 57 -16.49 -3.38 -0.40
N ASN A 58 -17.66 -3.01 -0.87
CA ASN A 58 -18.57 -2.11 -0.19
C ASN A 58 -19.41 -2.86 0.84
N PHE A 59 -18.79 -3.11 1.95
CA PHE A 59 -19.40 -3.58 3.18
C PHE A 59 -19.07 -2.58 4.29
N THR A 60 -19.62 -2.69 5.47
CA THR A 60 -19.19 -1.87 6.61
C THR A 60 -18.56 -2.79 7.65
N PRO A 61 -17.26 -2.65 7.88
CA PRO A 61 -16.27 -1.77 7.20
C PRO A 61 -15.97 -2.20 5.76
N GLY A 62 -15.72 -1.22 4.86
CA GLY A 62 -15.21 -1.49 3.52
C GLY A 62 -13.79 -2.05 3.61
N MET A 63 -13.58 -3.24 3.08
CA MET A 63 -12.31 -3.95 3.17
C MET A 63 -11.50 -3.80 1.90
N LEU A 64 -10.20 -3.50 2.06
CA LEU A 64 -9.25 -3.56 0.95
C LEU A 64 -8.89 -5.01 0.68
N ARG A 65 -9.17 -5.47 -0.54
CA ARG A 65 -8.88 -6.83 -1.00
C ARG A 65 -7.79 -6.84 -2.04
N VAL A 66 -7.19 -8.01 -2.22
CA VAL A 66 -6.13 -8.22 -3.19
C VAL A 66 -6.36 -9.51 -3.98
N ILE A 67 -6.07 -9.44 -5.27
CA ILE A 67 -5.93 -10.61 -6.15
C ILE A 67 -4.51 -10.56 -6.71
N ALA A 68 -3.79 -11.68 -6.61
CA ALA A 68 -2.53 -11.87 -7.32
C ALA A 68 -2.84 -12.70 -8.58
N ASP A 69 -2.57 -12.13 -9.74
CA ASP A 69 -2.82 -12.72 -11.03
C ASP A 69 -1.54 -12.80 -11.88
N ARG A 70 -1.43 -13.79 -12.73
CA ARG A 70 -0.28 -13.98 -13.61
C ARG A 70 -0.68 -14.63 -14.92
N PRO A 71 0.13 -14.51 -15.99
CA PRO A 71 -0.18 -15.10 -17.28
C PRO A 71 -0.51 -16.59 -17.19
N GLY A 72 -1.61 -16.99 -17.80
CA GLY A 72 -2.05 -18.39 -17.88
C GLY A 72 -2.71 -18.93 -16.60
N GLN A 73 -2.98 -18.09 -15.60
CA GLN A 73 -3.66 -18.51 -14.38
C GLN A 73 -5.14 -18.83 -14.67
N THR A 74 -5.61 -19.97 -14.17
CA THR A 74 -6.99 -20.47 -14.36
C THR A 74 -7.78 -20.59 -13.06
N GLU A 75 -7.15 -20.31 -11.94
CA GLU A 75 -7.76 -20.33 -10.61
C GLU A 75 -7.20 -19.16 -9.77
N PRO A 76 -7.94 -18.63 -8.78
CA PRO A 76 -7.39 -17.66 -7.86
C PRO A 76 -6.15 -18.20 -7.16
N SER A 77 -5.09 -17.40 -7.04
CA SER A 77 -3.85 -17.78 -6.35
C SER A 77 -4.06 -17.98 -4.83
N ALA A 78 -5.04 -17.30 -4.25
CA ALA A 78 -5.46 -17.47 -2.87
C ALA A 78 -6.93 -17.09 -2.69
N VAL A 79 -7.59 -17.73 -1.73
CA VAL A 79 -8.94 -17.39 -1.27
C VAL A 79 -9.00 -17.47 0.25
N VAL A 80 -9.95 -16.73 0.83
CA VAL A 80 -10.32 -16.81 2.24
C VAL A 80 -11.77 -17.23 2.37
N GLN A 81 -12.06 -18.07 3.36
CA GLN A 81 -13.43 -18.53 3.62
C GLN A 81 -14.18 -17.44 4.41
N GLU A 82 -15.26 -16.95 3.86
CA GLU A 82 -16.13 -15.99 4.52
C GLU A 82 -17.58 -16.48 4.57
N GLU A 83 -18.18 -16.36 5.74
CA GLU A 83 -19.59 -16.69 5.90
C GLU A 83 -20.48 -15.48 5.61
N TYR A 84 -21.52 -15.68 4.81
CA TYR A 84 -22.57 -14.70 4.58
C TYR A 84 -23.93 -15.42 4.51
N GLN A 85 -24.85 -15.00 5.37
CA GLN A 85 -26.21 -15.56 5.45
C GLN A 85 -26.25 -17.09 5.58
N GLY A 86 -25.35 -17.67 6.39
CA GLY A 86 -25.30 -19.11 6.62
C GLY A 86 -24.65 -19.93 5.50
N THR A 87 -24.06 -19.27 4.51
CA THR A 87 -23.31 -19.93 3.42
C THR A 87 -21.87 -19.44 3.43
N THR A 88 -20.94 -20.38 3.32
CA THR A 88 -19.51 -20.08 3.23
C THR A 88 -19.09 -19.94 1.77
N TYR A 89 -18.28 -18.93 1.49
CA TYR A 89 -17.80 -18.58 0.16
C TYR A 89 -16.28 -18.44 0.13
N ASP A 90 -15.71 -18.82 -1.02
CA ASP A 90 -14.31 -18.52 -1.34
C ASP A 90 -14.20 -17.09 -1.84
N CYS A 91 -13.71 -16.20 -0.97
CA CYS A 91 -13.60 -14.78 -1.25
C CYS A 91 -12.16 -14.36 -1.53
N ALA A 92 -11.98 -13.26 -2.25
CA ALA A 92 -10.68 -12.64 -2.42
C ALA A 92 -10.06 -12.29 -1.06
N PRO A 93 -8.76 -12.52 -0.85
CA PRO A 93 -8.09 -12.21 0.40
C PRO A 93 -8.26 -10.76 0.83
N VAL A 94 -8.41 -10.54 2.12
CA VAL A 94 -8.45 -9.22 2.74
C VAL A 94 -7.04 -8.79 3.09
N LEU A 95 -6.59 -7.69 2.52
CA LEU A 95 -5.30 -7.08 2.83
C LEU A 95 -5.40 -6.18 4.07
N PHE A 96 -6.49 -5.40 4.15
CA PHE A 96 -6.67 -4.45 5.25
C PHE A 96 -8.15 -4.25 5.55
N THR A 97 -8.48 -4.20 6.83
CA THR A 97 -9.81 -3.85 7.33
C THR A 97 -9.70 -2.63 8.23
N PRO A 98 -10.32 -1.49 7.86
CA PRO A 98 -10.38 -0.33 8.75
C PRO A 98 -11.12 -0.67 10.04
N ASP A 99 -10.67 -0.09 11.16
CA ASP A 99 -11.28 -0.29 12.47
C ASP A 99 -11.67 1.05 13.15
N GLY A 100 -12.31 0.98 14.30
CA GLY A 100 -12.69 2.14 15.09
C GLY A 100 -13.44 3.19 14.26
N ALA A 101 -13.00 4.45 14.32
CA ALA A 101 -13.61 5.56 13.58
C ALA A 101 -13.45 5.44 12.05
N GLN A 102 -12.44 4.69 11.58
CA GLN A 102 -12.20 4.45 10.16
C GLN A 102 -13.06 3.30 9.60
N ALA A 103 -13.77 2.53 10.43
CA ALA A 103 -14.60 1.40 10.01
C ALA A 103 -15.88 1.86 9.30
N GLN A 104 -15.73 2.48 8.14
CA GLN A 104 -16.79 3.07 7.34
C GLN A 104 -16.86 2.46 5.93
N TYR A 105 -17.87 2.84 5.21
CA TYR A 105 -18.16 2.44 3.84
C TYR A 105 -17.12 3.00 2.87
N ALA A 106 -16.64 2.23 1.90
CA ALA A 106 -15.61 2.63 0.93
C ALA A 106 -16.13 2.57 -0.50
N ILE A 107 -16.30 3.74 -1.14
CA ILE A 107 -16.68 3.88 -2.55
C ILE A 107 -15.64 4.61 -3.39
N CYS A 108 -14.58 5.11 -2.76
CA CYS A 108 -13.48 5.75 -3.48
C CYS A 108 -12.52 4.70 -4.02
N SER A 109 -12.14 4.82 -5.28
CA SER A 109 -11.07 3.98 -5.84
C SER A 109 -9.75 4.30 -5.14
N PRO A 110 -8.96 3.28 -4.79
CA PRO A 110 -7.62 3.51 -4.29
C PRO A 110 -6.71 4.07 -5.38
N ILE A 111 -5.61 4.67 -4.99
CA ILE A 111 -4.48 4.99 -5.86
C ILE A 111 -3.25 4.31 -5.30
N ILE A 112 -2.29 4.01 -6.15
CA ILE A 112 -1.06 3.34 -5.77
C ILE A 112 0.12 4.13 -6.31
N ASP A 113 1.16 4.28 -5.51
CA ASP A 113 2.38 4.93 -5.96
C ASP A 113 3.43 3.91 -6.45
N ALA A 114 4.60 4.42 -6.86
CA ALA A 114 5.63 3.61 -7.48
C ALA A 114 6.26 2.58 -6.53
N ASP A 115 6.19 2.79 -5.23
CA ASP A 115 6.69 1.85 -4.21
C ASP A 115 5.65 0.80 -3.79
N GLY A 116 4.44 0.90 -4.34
CA GLY A 116 3.36 -0.02 -4.05
C GLY A 116 2.51 0.38 -2.85
N THR A 117 2.70 1.55 -2.27
CA THR A 117 1.84 2.06 -1.21
C THR A 117 0.47 2.45 -1.78
N ILE A 118 -0.58 1.96 -1.16
CA ILE A 118 -1.97 2.17 -1.56
C ILE A 118 -2.57 3.26 -0.70
N TYR A 119 -3.00 4.36 -1.32
CA TYR A 119 -3.69 5.45 -0.65
C TYR A 119 -5.17 5.42 -0.97
N PHE A 120 -5.98 5.62 0.05
CA PHE A 120 -7.43 5.66 -0.11
C PHE A 120 -8.11 6.44 1.01
N LYS A 121 -9.36 6.74 0.80
CA LYS A 121 -10.26 7.26 1.83
C LYS A 121 -11.59 6.51 1.77
N ASN A 122 -12.34 6.59 2.86
CA ASN A 122 -13.72 6.14 2.94
C ASN A 122 -14.60 7.23 3.59
N ASP A 123 -15.81 6.91 3.97
CA ASP A 123 -16.76 7.86 4.56
C ASP A 123 -16.36 8.36 5.96
N SER A 124 -15.30 7.84 6.53
CA SER A 124 -14.72 8.35 7.79
C SER A 124 -14.02 9.69 7.67
N ALA A 125 -13.80 10.19 6.44
CA ALA A 125 -13.00 11.38 6.11
C ALA A 125 -11.49 11.26 6.40
N TYR A 126 -11.00 10.11 6.84
CA TYR A 126 -9.55 9.87 6.97
C TYR A 126 -8.93 9.48 5.64
N LEU A 127 -7.76 10.03 5.35
CA LEU A 127 -6.85 9.50 4.33
C LEU A 127 -6.02 8.39 4.97
N MET A 128 -6.03 7.22 4.37
CA MET A 128 -5.33 6.03 4.82
C MET A 128 -4.27 5.62 3.81
N ALA A 129 -3.18 5.04 4.30
CA ALA A 129 -2.13 4.46 3.48
C ALA A 129 -1.86 3.02 3.95
N VAL A 130 -1.78 2.09 3.01
CA VAL A 130 -1.45 0.69 3.24
C VAL A 130 -0.28 0.31 2.34
N GLY A 131 0.81 -0.13 2.94
CA GLY A 131 2.03 -0.51 2.23
C GLY A 131 2.92 -1.39 3.07
N SER A 132 4.03 -1.83 2.52
CA SER A 132 5.06 -2.50 3.29
C SER A 132 5.69 -1.52 4.28
N VAL A 133 5.84 -1.97 5.52
CA VAL A 133 6.51 -1.17 6.55
C VAL A 133 8.00 -1.09 6.24
N VAL A 134 8.53 0.13 6.19
CA VAL A 134 9.97 0.34 6.16
C VAL A 134 10.53 -0.03 7.53
N ASP A 135 11.40 -1.03 7.56
CA ASP A 135 12.06 -1.50 8.79
C ASP A 135 13.22 -0.57 9.17
N ARG A 136 14.03 -0.21 8.18
CA ARG A 136 15.14 0.73 8.33
C ARG A 136 15.48 1.40 7.01
N ILE A 137 16.16 2.53 7.09
CA ILE A 137 16.84 3.13 5.94
C ILE A 137 18.35 2.98 6.08
N GLU A 138 19.05 2.99 4.95
CA GLU A 138 20.49 2.87 4.87
C GLU A 138 21.05 3.90 3.89
N ILE A 139 22.08 4.62 4.28
CA ILE A 139 22.86 5.45 3.35
C ILE A 139 23.88 4.54 2.70
N ALA A 140 23.50 3.96 1.55
CA ALA A 140 24.34 3.02 0.81
C ALA A 140 25.54 3.70 0.15
N LYS A 141 25.40 4.98 -0.17
CA LYS A 141 26.49 5.82 -0.67
C LYS A 141 26.36 7.22 -0.05
N LEU A 142 27.46 7.72 0.49
CA LEU A 142 27.56 9.09 0.98
C LEU A 142 27.46 10.10 -0.18
N PRO A 143 26.99 11.33 0.09
CA PRO A 143 27.05 12.41 -0.91
C PRO A 143 28.50 12.72 -1.29
N ASP A 144 28.67 13.26 -2.48
CA ASP A 144 30.00 13.61 -3.01
C ASP A 144 30.66 14.72 -2.16
N LYS A 145 29.84 15.60 -1.57
CA LYS A 145 30.29 16.62 -0.62
C LYS A 145 30.03 16.18 0.82
N THR A 146 31.08 16.03 1.60
CA THR A 146 31.02 15.61 3.02
C THR A 146 31.58 16.61 4.01
N VAL A 147 32.12 17.74 3.52
CA VAL A 147 32.66 18.81 4.35
C VAL A 147 31.95 20.11 4.02
N TYR A 148 31.44 20.77 5.04
CA TYR A 148 30.64 21.97 4.94
C TYR A 148 31.19 23.07 5.85
N THR A 149 30.89 24.33 5.50
CA THR A 149 31.12 25.50 6.32
C THR A 149 29.78 26.11 6.77
N ILE A 150 29.84 26.90 7.85
CA ILE A 150 28.66 27.62 8.34
C ILE A 150 28.06 28.48 7.21
N GLY A 151 26.75 28.41 7.05
CA GLY A 151 25.98 29.11 6.03
C GLY A 151 25.78 28.34 4.73
N GLU A 152 26.46 27.20 4.53
CA GLU A 152 26.17 26.31 3.39
C GLU A 152 24.92 25.46 3.69
N THR A 153 24.29 24.95 2.62
CA THR A 153 23.19 23.98 2.71
C THR A 153 23.69 22.58 2.36
N PHE A 154 23.00 21.57 2.87
CA PHE A 154 23.28 20.19 2.52
C PHE A 154 23.13 19.96 1.02
N ASP A 155 24.11 19.29 0.40
CA ASP A 155 24.10 18.88 -0.99
C ASP A 155 24.03 17.35 -1.08
N PRO A 156 22.87 16.78 -1.48
CA PRO A 156 22.67 15.32 -1.57
C PRO A 156 23.30 14.69 -2.82
N THR A 157 23.96 15.48 -3.69
CA THR A 157 24.51 14.99 -4.96
C THR A 157 25.41 13.77 -4.73
N GLY A 158 25.12 12.70 -5.46
CA GLY A 158 25.86 11.43 -5.36
C GLY A 158 25.45 10.52 -4.19
N MET A 159 24.60 10.99 -3.27
CA MET A 159 24.05 10.16 -2.19
C MET A 159 23.15 9.07 -2.74
N GLN A 160 23.13 7.90 -2.07
CA GLN A 160 22.17 6.85 -2.31
C GLN A 160 21.57 6.40 -0.99
N VAL A 161 20.23 6.38 -0.91
CA VAL A 161 19.48 5.94 0.25
C VAL A 161 18.62 4.75 -0.12
N LEU A 162 18.76 3.66 0.64
CA LEU A 162 17.99 2.44 0.48
C LEU A 162 17.01 2.28 1.63
N ALA A 163 15.78 1.87 1.33
CA ALA A 163 14.81 1.39 2.32
C ALA A 163 14.82 -0.13 2.35
N HIS A 164 14.91 -0.68 3.55
CA HIS A 164 14.74 -2.10 3.82
C HIS A 164 13.33 -2.29 4.40
N TYR A 165 12.53 -3.10 3.74
CA TYR A 165 11.15 -3.36 4.14
C TYR A 165 11.05 -4.63 4.98
N ALA A 166 10.05 -4.69 5.85
CA ALA A 166 9.80 -5.83 6.75
C ALA A 166 9.60 -7.17 5.99
N ASN A 167 9.21 -7.11 4.73
CA ASN A 167 9.09 -8.27 3.84
C ASN A 167 10.41 -8.73 3.20
N GLY A 168 11.54 -8.09 3.55
CA GLY A 168 12.87 -8.38 3.01
C GLY A 168 13.20 -7.66 1.69
N THR A 169 12.26 -6.91 1.11
CA THR A 169 12.54 -6.11 -0.10
C THR A 169 13.46 -4.95 0.23
N VAL A 170 14.37 -4.61 -0.68
CA VAL A 170 15.22 -3.42 -0.59
C VAL A 170 14.97 -2.55 -1.81
N ARG A 171 14.75 -1.24 -1.59
CA ARG A 171 14.48 -0.29 -2.67
C ARG A 171 15.32 0.97 -2.54
N ASP A 172 15.71 1.53 -3.68
CA ASP A 172 16.30 2.87 -3.73
C ASP A 172 15.21 3.92 -3.54
N ILE A 173 15.34 4.68 -2.47
CA ILE A 173 14.41 5.75 -2.11
C ILE A 173 15.07 7.13 -2.13
N THR A 174 16.20 7.27 -2.77
CA THR A 174 16.99 8.52 -2.80
C THR A 174 16.16 9.72 -3.21
N ALA A 175 15.26 9.55 -4.18
CA ALA A 175 14.37 10.61 -4.66
C ALA A 175 13.29 11.04 -3.64
N TYR A 176 13.05 10.22 -2.63
CA TYR A 176 12.03 10.44 -1.59
C TYR A 176 12.64 10.72 -0.22
N ALA A 177 13.96 10.72 -0.12
CA ALA A 177 14.65 11.04 1.13
C ALA A 177 14.38 12.49 1.55
N VAL A 178 14.05 12.67 2.81
CA VAL A 178 13.80 13.99 3.41
C VAL A 178 14.97 14.40 4.26
N TYR A 179 15.46 15.61 4.06
CA TYR A 179 16.58 16.21 4.78
C TYR A 179 16.38 17.73 4.89
N SER A 180 17.11 18.35 5.82
CA SER A 180 17.06 19.82 5.98
C SER A 180 17.71 20.53 4.78
N THR A 181 17.02 21.54 4.28
CA THR A 181 17.54 22.48 3.28
C THR A 181 17.95 23.84 3.89
N ALA A 182 17.87 23.95 5.22
CA ALA A 182 18.30 25.16 5.92
C ALA A 182 19.84 25.35 5.86
N PRO A 183 20.34 26.58 5.83
CA PRO A 183 21.77 26.85 5.99
C PRO A 183 22.30 26.33 7.32
N LEU A 184 23.48 25.73 7.30
CA LEU A 184 24.15 25.19 8.49
C LEU A 184 24.55 26.29 9.46
N THR A 185 24.42 26.01 10.75
CA THR A 185 24.84 26.85 11.85
C THR A 185 26.00 26.20 12.62
N SER A 186 26.53 26.89 13.63
CA SER A 186 27.59 26.34 14.50
C SER A 186 27.14 25.14 15.33
N ASP A 187 25.84 24.97 15.49
CA ASP A 187 25.23 23.93 16.33
C ASP A 187 24.92 22.65 15.55
N ASP A 188 25.00 22.71 14.20
CA ASP A 188 24.75 21.57 13.33
C ASP A 188 26.03 20.72 13.23
N ASN A 189 25.95 19.51 13.74
CA ASN A 189 27.04 18.53 13.75
C ASN A 189 26.71 17.24 13.02
N MET A 190 25.47 17.11 12.51
CA MET A 190 25.00 15.95 11.75
C MET A 190 23.91 16.34 10.76
N PHE A 191 23.73 15.54 9.73
CA PHE A 191 22.58 15.58 8.84
C PHE A 191 21.65 14.41 9.17
N ILE A 192 20.36 14.70 9.31
CA ILE A 192 19.33 13.68 9.51
C ILE A 192 18.68 13.42 8.15
N ILE A 193 18.73 12.16 7.71
CA ILE A 193 18.04 11.68 6.53
C ILE A 193 16.86 10.83 7.01
N SER A 194 15.67 11.10 6.51
CA SER A 194 14.45 10.37 6.89
C SER A 194 13.63 9.98 5.66
N HIS A 195 12.65 9.12 5.88
CA HIS A 195 11.66 8.74 4.88
C HIS A 195 10.26 8.97 5.45
N PRO A 196 9.31 9.52 4.64
CA PRO A 196 7.96 9.84 5.15
C PRO A 196 7.24 8.68 5.82
N SER A 197 7.39 7.45 5.32
CA SER A 197 6.75 6.27 5.93
C SER A 197 7.27 5.89 7.32
N LEU A 198 8.45 6.36 7.72
CA LEU A 198 8.96 6.20 9.08
C LEU A 198 8.35 7.22 10.05
N MET A 199 7.86 8.35 9.53
CA MET A 199 7.30 9.44 10.34
C MET A 199 5.85 9.19 10.79
N TYR A 200 5.13 8.25 10.18
CA TYR A 200 3.70 8.04 10.39
C TYR A 200 3.33 6.74 11.15
N GLN A 201 4.29 6.06 11.77
CA GLN A 201 4.01 4.82 12.50
C GLN A 201 3.30 5.01 13.85
N ASN A 202 2.84 6.22 14.19
CA ASN A 202 2.21 6.44 15.49
C ASN A 202 0.76 6.91 15.41
N ARG A 203 -0.12 5.94 15.60
CA ARG A 203 -1.57 6.09 15.73
C ARG A 203 -2.00 6.80 17.03
N ASP A 204 -1.13 6.90 18.03
CA ASP A 204 -1.46 7.31 19.41
C ASP A 204 -0.92 8.68 19.82
N GLY A 205 -0.51 9.53 18.86
CA GLY A 205 -0.01 10.88 19.15
C GLY A 205 1.33 10.91 19.90
N VAL A 206 2.04 9.81 19.96
CA VAL A 206 3.42 9.77 20.45
C VAL A 206 4.33 10.29 19.32
N PRO A 207 5.24 11.24 19.57
CA PRO A 207 6.18 11.71 18.57
C PRO A 207 6.92 10.52 17.95
N GLY A 208 6.96 10.47 16.61
CA GLY A 208 7.66 9.41 15.90
C GLY A 208 9.08 9.25 16.41
N THR A 209 9.54 8.02 16.53
CA THR A 209 10.94 7.72 16.86
C THR A 209 11.79 8.28 15.74
N GLU A 210 12.62 9.27 16.02
CA GLU A 210 13.66 9.72 15.11
C GLU A 210 14.68 8.60 14.97
N TYR A 211 14.81 8.03 13.78
CA TYR A 211 15.89 7.11 13.49
C TYR A 211 17.08 7.93 13.00
N HIS A 212 18.13 7.95 13.80
CA HIS A 212 19.42 8.51 13.42
C HIS A 212 20.17 7.47 12.58
N ALA A 213 20.62 7.86 11.41
CA ALA A 213 21.52 7.07 10.59
C ALA A 213 22.97 7.29 11.00
#